data_9a2abcbea323ff14d14cfd51584127e0
#
_entry.id   9a2abcbea323ff14d14cfd51584127e0
#
_cell.length_a   1.000
_cell.length_b   1.000
_cell.length_c   1.000
_cell.angle_alpha   90.00
_cell.angle_beta   90.00
_cell.angle_gamma   90.00
#
_symmetry.space_group_name_H-M   'P 1'
#
loop_
_entity.id
_entity.type
_entity.pdbx_description
1 polymer ?
#
loop_
_entity_poly.entity_id
_entity_poly.type
_entity_poly.pdbx_seq_one_letter_code
_entity_poly.pdbx_strand_id
1 'polypeptide(L)'
;MSGKSIFDKLWERHVVTGNEGEPQLMYVDQHYIHEVTSPQAFQGLRDAGRKVRRPDLTFGTTDHNVPTVDIFNIRDLISKNQIDTLAKNVEEFGIDAATHGTARQGIVHMVGPETGRSQPGKFVVCGDSHTATHGAFGAIAFGIGTSEVEHVFATQCLWQVKPKKMKVEFVGKPQPGVYSKDFILALIARYGVDAGVGYAVEYCGEAIDALSMDERMTICNMSIEFGAKMGLMNPDQKTYDYVEGRPCAPKGEKFEEAVAEDRK
;
A
#
# COMPACT_ATOMS: atom_id res chain seq x y z
N MET A 1 21.49 9.71 -22.32
CA MET A 1 20.54 8.65 -21.90
C MET A 1 19.69 9.23 -20.80
N SER A 2 18.37 9.34 -20.96
CA SER A 2 17.49 9.76 -19.88
C SER A 2 17.56 8.70 -18.77
N GLY A 3 17.78 9.09 -17.53
CA GLY A 3 17.77 8.16 -16.40
C GLY A 3 16.41 7.45 -16.30
N LYS A 4 16.40 6.24 -15.70
CA LYS A 4 15.16 5.53 -15.37
C LYS A 4 14.42 6.29 -14.28
N SER A 5 13.07 6.35 -14.35
CA SER A 5 12.24 6.86 -13.27
C SER A 5 12.32 5.94 -12.05
N ILE A 6 11.96 6.44 -10.88
CA ILE A 6 11.87 5.60 -9.67
C ILE A 6 10.89 4.44 -9.91
N PHE A 7 9.76 4.68 -10.56
CA PHE A 7 8.80 3.64 -10.90
C PHE A 7 9.43 2.52 -11.75
N ASP A 8 10.23 2.86 -12.78
CA ASP A 8 10.89 1.86 -13.62
C ASP A 8 11.89 1.02 -12.81
N LYS A 9 12.71 1.65 -11.95
CA LYS A 9 13.68 0.96 -11.10
C LYS A 9 12.98 -0.03 -10.16
N LEU A 10 11.91 0.44 -9.49
CA LEU A 10 11.14 -0.39 -8.57
C LEU A 10 10.43 -1.53 -9.29
N TRP A 11 9.82 -1.25 -10.45
CA TRP A 11 9.15 -2.28 -11.23
C TRP A 11 10.10 -3.40 -11.63
N GLU A 12 11.22 -3.05 -12.25
CA GLU A 12 12.24 -4.01 -12.71
C GLU A 12 12.83 -4.85 -11.56
N ARG A 13 13.01 -4.25 -10.39
CA ARG A 13 13.51 -4.93 -9.19
C ARG A 13 12.59 -6.07 -8.74
N HIS A 14 11.28 -5.96 -8.97
CA HIS A 14 10.29 -6.92 -8.51
C HIS A 14 9.85 -7.93 -9.57
N VAL A 15 10.25 -7.76 -10.83
CA VAL A 15 9.92 -8.72 -11.90
C VAL A 15 10.65 -10.04 -11.66
N VAL A 16 9.87 -11.11 -11.51
CA VAL A 16 10.37 -12.49 -11.42
C VAL A 16 10.52 -13.09 -12.81
N THR A 17 9.53 -12.87 -13.70
CA THR A 17 9.50 -13.35 -15.08
C THR A 17 8.46 -12.60 -15.90
N GLY A 18 8.54 -12.71 -17.21
CA GLY A 18 7.63 -12.06 -18.18
C GLY A 18 8.38 -11.06 -19.06
N ASN A 19 7.78 -10.73 -20.20
CA ASN A 19 8.37 -9.81 -21.16
C ASN A 19 7.84 -8.39 -20.98
N GLU A 20 8.61 -7.40 -21.40
CA GLU A 20 8.14 -6.00 -21.47
C GLU A 20 6.96 -5.88 -22.44
N GLY A 21 5.91 -5.15 -22.01
CA GLY A 21 4.67 -4.98 -22.78
C GLY A 21 3.63 -6.10 -22.58
N GLU A 22 4.00 -7.19 -21.91
CA GLU A 22 3.12 -8.30 -21.54
C GLU A 22 2.89 -8.33 -20.01
N PRO A 23 1.96 -9.17 -19.51
CA PRO A 23 1.87 -9.39 -18.08
C PRO A 23 3.19 -9.95 -17.52
N GLN A 24 3.68 -9.36 -16.43
CA GLN A 24 4.88 -9.76 -15.72
C GLN A 24 4.52 -10.29 -14.33
N LEU A 25 5.18 -11.35 -13.90
CA LEU A 25 5.04 -11.88 -12.55
C LEU A 25 5.93 -11.06 -11.62
N MET A 26 5.32 -10.43 -10.62
CA MET A 26 5.97 -9.54 -9.67
C MET A 26 6.03 -10.19 -8.30
N TYR A 27 7.17 -10.11 -7.61
CA TYR A 27 7.30 -10.52 -6.21
C TYR A 27 6.73 -9.45 -5.28
N VAL A 28 5.91 -9.86 -4.30
CA VAL A 28 5.27 -8.97 -3.32
C VAL A 28 6.05 -8.99 -2.02
N ASP A 29 6.54 -7.82 -1.56
CA ASP A 29 7.31 -7.70 -0.32
C ASP A 29 6.42 -7.56 0.92
N GLN A 30 5.23 -6.98 0.76
CA GLN A 30 4.28 -6.81 1.86
C GLN A 30 2.84 -6.99 1.36
N HIS A 31 2.13 -7.92 1.97
CA HIS A 31 0.71 -8.14 1.72
C HIS A 31 -0.09 -7.72 2.95
N TYR A 32 -0.90 -6.67 2.80
CA TYR A 32 -1.88 -6.29 3.82
C TYR A 32 -3.23 -6.93 3.53
N ILE A 33 -3.92 -7.34 4.58
CA ILE A 33 -5.26 -7.94 4.49
C ILE A 33 -6.20 -7.38 5.55
N HIS A 34 -7.48 -7.39 5.25
CA HIS A 34 -8.54 -6.99 6.16
C HIS A 34 -9.76 -7.93 6.04
N GLU A 35 -10.76 -7.72 6.87
CA GLU A 35 -11.88 -8.64 7.04
C GLU A 35 -12.85 -8.73 5.86
N VAL A 36 -12.85 -7.74 4.95
CA VAL A 36 -13.83 -7.71 3.84
C VAL A 36 -13.41 -8.58 2.66
N THR A 37 -12.16 -8.48 2.20
CA THR A 37 -11.68 -9.12 0.96
C THR A 37 -10.93 -10.44 1.19
N SER A 38 -10.51 -10.73 2.42
CA SER A 38 -9.71 -11.92 2.72
C SER A 38 -10.49 -13.22 2.95
N PRO A 39 -11.75 -13.25 3.44
CA PRO A 39 -12.42 -14.50 3.78
C PRO A 39 -12.53 -15.51 2.63
N GLN A 40 -12.90 -15.03 1.45
CA GLN A 40 -13.03 -15.89 0.26
C GLN A 40 -11.67 -16.38 -0.23
N ALA A 41 -10.64 -15.55 -0.16
CA ALA A 41 -9.27 -15.92 -0.53
C ALA A 41 -8.74 -17.05 0.38
N PHE A 42 -8.98 -16.98 1.68
CA PHE A 42 -8.64 -18.07 2.62
C PHE A 42 -9.44 -19.35 2.34
N GLN A 43 -10.72 -19.20 1.99
CA GLN A 43 -11.54 -20.37 1.60
C GLN A 43 -10.98 -21.05 0.35
N GLY A 44 -10.59 -20.28 -0.68
CA GLY A 44 -9.95 -20.82 -1.88
C GLY A 44 -8.66 -21.59 -1.56
N LEU A 45 -7.82 -21.11 -0.61
CA LEU A 45 -6.66 -21.87 -0.16
C LEU A 45 -7.03 -23.21 0.46
N ARG A 46 -8.07 -23.25 1.33
CA ARG A 46 -8.54 -24.49 1.97
C ARG A 46 -9.03 -25.49 0.93
N ASP A 47 -9.87 -25.04 0.01
CA ASP A 47 -10.46 -25.87 -1.04
C ASP A 47 -9.37 -26.47 -1.96
N ALA A 48 -8.30 -25.74 -2.19
CA ALA A 48 -7.13 -26.17 -2.95
C ALA A 48 -6.07 -26.93 -2.12
N GLY A 49 -6.26 -27.10 -0.81
CA GLY A 49 -5.30 -27.73 0.09
C GLY A 49 -3.96 -26.97 0.20
N ARG A 50 -4.00 -25.64 0.04
CA ARG A 50 -2.81 -24.76 0.04
C ARG A 50 -2.64 -24.03 1.36
N LYS A 51 -1.41 -23.64 1.65
CA LYS A 51 -1.03 -22.78 2.79
C LYS A 51 -0.65 -21.39 2.29
N VAL A 52 -0.67 -20.42 3.20
CA VAL A 52 -0.04 -19.12 2.94
C VAL A 52 1.46 -19.32 2.83
N ARG A 53 2.04 -18.89 1.71
CA ARG A 53 3.46 -19.12 1.40
C ARG A 53 4.41 -18.33 2.29
N ARG A 54 4.07 -17.07 2.57
CA ARG A 54 4.89 -16.14 3.37
C ARG A 54 4.02 -15.42 4.39
N PRO A 55 3.59 -16.12 5.45
CA PRO A 55 2.81 -15.48 6.52
C PRO A 55 3.57 -14.35 7.21
N ASP A 56 4.90 -14.40 7.22
CA ASP A 56 5.80 -13.36 7.74
C ASP A 56 5.77 -12.04 6.92
N LEU A 57 5.39 -12.09 5.64
CA LEU A 57 5.21 -10.93 4.76
C LEU A 57 3.74 -10.52 4.62
N THR A 58 2.85 -11.18 5.34
CA THR A 58 1.42 -10.84 5.38
C THR A 58 1.08 -10.25 6.73
N PHE A 59 0.28 -9.19 6.74
CA PHE A 59 -0.21 -8.58 7.97
C PHE A 59 -1.69 -8.26 7.86
N GLY A 60 -2.46 -8.67 8.87
CA GLY A 60 -3.91 -8.47 8.93
C GLY A 60 -4.33 -7.39 9.92
N THR A 61 -5.40 -6.66 9.61
CA THR A 61 -6.09 -5.81 10.58
C THR A 61 -7.59 -5.79 10.31
N THR A 62 -8.38 -5.54 11.35
CA THR A 62 -9.81 -5.27 11.19
C THR A 62 -10.03 -3.77 11.21
N ASP A 63 -10.63 -3.21 10.14
CA ASP A 63 -10.84 -1.78 10.02
C ASP A 63 -12.15 -1.37 9.33
N HIS A 64 -12.59 -2.10 8.32
CA HIS A 64 -13.72 -1.71 7.48
C HIS A 64 -15.10 -1.87 8.16
N ASN A 65 -15.25 -2.90 8.98
CA ASN A 65 -16.51 -3.28 9.62
C ASN A 65 -16.57 -2.94 11.10
N VAL A 66 -15.57 -2.24 11.62
CA VAL A 66 -15.51 -1.85 13.02
C VAL A 66 -16.35 -0.58 13.25
N PRO A 67 -17.34 -0.62 14.16
CA PRO A 67 -18.12 0.58 14.49
C PRO A 67 -17.23 1.70 15.07
N THR A 68 -17.58 2.95 14.77
CA THR A 68 -16.89 4.13 15.33
C THR A 68 -17.39 4.51 16.72
N VAL A 69 -18.55 4.00 17.11
CA VAL A 69 -19.17 4.18 18.44
C VAL A 69 -19.47 2.82 19.02
N ASP A 70 -19.11 2.60 20.28
CA ASP A 70 -19.31 1.31 20.98
C ASP A 70 -18.71 0.13 20.20
N ILE A 71 -17.42 0.20 19.96
CA ILE A 71 -16.67 -0.69 19.06
C ILE A 71 -16.83 -2.18 19.38
N PHE A 72 -17.14 -2.52 20.66
CA PHE A 72 -17.33 -3.90 21.09
C PHE A 72 -18.77 -4.43 20.87
N ASN A 73 -19.73 -3.58 20.51
CA ASN A 73 -21.11 -3.95 20.27
C ASN A 73 -21.47 -3.90 18.78
N ILE A 74 -20.91 -4.83 18.02
CA ILE A 74 -21.13 -4.92 16.57
C ILE A 74 -22.53 -5.52 16.34
N ARG A 75 -23.49 -4.66 15.98
CA ARG A 75 -24.91 -5.04 15.80
C ARG A 75 -25.17 -5.70 14.45
N ASP A 76 -24.43 -5.31 13.43
CA ASP A 76 -24.54 -5.94 12.11
C ASP A 76 -23.87 -7.31 12.13
N LEU A 77 -24.68 -8.35 11.87
CA LEU A 77 -24.20 -9.74 11.95
C LEU A 77 -23.23 -10.10 10.83
N ILE A 78 -23.33 -9.45 9.66
CA ILE A 78 -22.43 -9.69 8.53
C ILE A 78 -21.06 -9.12 8.90
N SER A 79 -21.01 -7.87 9.33
CA SER A 79 -19.79 -7.22 9.78
C SER A 79 -19.11 -7.99 10.91
N LYS A 80 -19.89 -8.42 11.91
CA LYS A 80 -19.37 -9.24 13.01
C LYS A 80 -18.78 -10.55 12.52
N ASN A 81 -19.48 -11.25 11.63
CA ASN A 81 -18.98 -12.51 11.08
C ASN A 81 -17.69 -12.34 10.28
N GLN A 82 -17.56 -11.26 9.50
CA GLN A 82 -16.33 -10.96 8.77
C GLN A 82 -15.15 -10.69 9.70
N ILE A 83 -15.35 -9.89 10.75
CA ILE A 83 -14.35 -9.62 11.80
C ILE A 83 -13.91 -10.92 12.49
N ASP A 84 -14.87 -11.72 12.96
CA ASP A 84 -14.61 -12.99 13.64
C ASP A 84 -13.91 -14.00 12.71
N THR A 85 -14.24 -13.97 11.41
CA THR A 85 -13.63 -14.83 10.39
C THR A 85 -12.19 -14.44 10.12
N LEU A 86 -11.87 -13.16 10.04
CA LEU A 86 -10.47 -12.73 9.91
C LEU A 86 -9.63 -13.21 11.09
N ALA A 87 -10.12 -13.04 12.31
CA ALA A 87 -9.40 -13.47 13.51
C ALA A 87 -9.07 -14.98 13.47
N LYS A 88 -10.04 -15.82 13.10
CA LYS A 88 -9.83 -17.26 12.92
C LYS A 88 -8.84 -17.60 11.81
N ASN A 89 -8.96 -16.90 10.67
CA ASN A 89 -8.10 -17.14 9.51
C ASN A 89 -6.64 -16.80 9.81
N VAL A 90 -6.37 -15.66 10.44
CA VAL A 90 -4.97 -15.27 10.75
C VAL A 90 -4.34 -16.20 11.76
N GLU A 91 -5.11 -16.72 12.72
CA GLU A 91 -4.65 -17.74 13.67
C GLU A 91 -4.33 -19.06 12.96
N GLU A 92 -5.26 -19.56 12.12
CA GLU A 92 -5.11 -20.82 11.39
C GLU A 92 -3.88 -20.81 10.46
N PHE A 93 -3.66 -19.69 9.75
CA PHE A 93 -2.57 -19.57 8.76
C PHE A 93 -1.28 -18.97 9.32
N GLY A 94 -1.23 -18.67 10.63
CA GLY A 94 -0.03 -18.16 11.32
C GLY A 94 0.38 -16.76 10.87
N ILE A 95 -0.58 -15.89 10.56
CA ILE A 95 -0.36 -14.52 10.11
C ILE A 95 -0.38 -13.57 11.31
N ASP A 96 0.60 -12.65 11.40
CA ASP A 96 0.56 -11.55 12.37
C ASP A 96 -0.59 -10.59 12.04
N ALA A 97 -1.38 -10.23 13.06
CA ALA A 97 -2.54 -9.39 12.87
C ALA A 97 -2.84 -8.48 14.06
N ALA A 98 -3.47 -7.35 13.75
CA ALA A 98 -4.07 -6.42 14.70
C ALA A 98 -5.60 -6.57 14.64
N THR A 99 -6.09 -7.67 15.23
CA THR A 99 -7.51 -8.01 15.22
C THR A 99 -8.32 -7.08 16.12
N HIS A 100 -9.64 -7.12 15.95
CA HIS A 100 -10.61 -6.29 16.68
C HIS A 100 -10.38 -6.33 18.20
N GLY A 101 -10.37 -5.14 18.81
CA GLY A 101 -10.18 -4.96 20.25
C GLY A 101 -8.73 -5.07 20.76
N THR A 102 -7.76 -5.34 19.89
CA THR A 102 -6.34 -5.30 20.28
C THR A 102 -5.79 -3.88 20.27
N ALA A 103 -4.76 -3.60 21.07
CA ALA A 103 -4.11 -2.28 21.12
C ALA A 103 -3.41 -1.88 19.81
N ARG A 104 -3.20 -2.84 18.90
CA ARG A 104 -2.57 -2.58 17.59
C ARG A 104 -3.57 -2.37 16.46
N GLN A 105 -4.88 -2.56 16.75
CA GLN A 105 -5.92 -2.40 15.73
C GLN A 105 -5.98 -0.96 15.21
N GLY A 106 -6.18 -0.83 13.92
CA GLY A 106 -6.36 0.47 13.27
C GLY A 106 -6.56 0.30 11.76
N ILE A 107 -6.74 1.41 11.08
CA ILE A 107 -6.90 1.46 9.62
C ILE A 107 -5.65 0.86 8.96
N VAL A 108 -5.84 -0.08 8.03
CA VAL A 108 -4.75 -0.87 7.42
C VAL A 108 -3.65 0.02 6.84
N HIS A 109 -4.03 1.11 6.15
CA HIS A 109 -3.08 2.03 5.52
C HIS A 109 -2.45 3.05 6.49
N MET A 110 -2.82 3.01 7.78
CA MET A 110 -2.16 3.74 8.87
C MET A 110 -1.31 2.81 9.72
N VAL A 111 -1.82 1.63 10.09
CA VAL A 111 -1.07 0.64 10.89
C VAL A 111 0.19 0.18 10.17
N GLY A 112 0.14 -0.01 8.84
CA GLY A 112 1.31 -0.37 8.04
C GLY A 112 2.46 0.64 8.17
N PRO A 113 2.25 1.92 7.85
CA PRO A 113 3.20 3.00 8.07
C PRO A 113 3.66 3.14 9.52
N GLU A 114 2.71 3.24 10.46
CA GLU A 114 3.01 3.46 11.89
C GLU A 114 3.84 2.34 12.52
N THR A 115 3.72 1.12 12.03
CA THR A 115 4.55 0.00 12.47
C THR A 115 5.87 -0.13 11.72
N GLY A 116 6.10 0.67 10.66
CA GLY A 116 7.29 0.61 9.82
C GLY A 116 7.32 -0.58 8.87
N ARG A 117 6.16 -1.16 8.54
CA ARG A 117 6.03 -2.21 7.52
C ARG A 117 6.07 -1.63 6.11
N SER A 118 5.54 -0.41 5.93
CA SER A 118 5.64 0.35 4.69
C SER A 118 6.99 1.06 4.64
N GLN A 119 7.80 0.69 3.65
CA GLN A 119 9.19 1.16 3.52
C GLN A 119 9.48 1.48 2.05
N PRO A 120 10.45 2.36 1.80
CA PRO A 120 10.95 2.58 0.44
C PRO A 120 11.36 1.28 -0.25
N GLY A 121 11.29 1.28 -1.55
CA GLY A 121 11.78 0.16 -2.36
C GLY A 121 10.91 -1.08 -2.39
N LYS A 122 9.79 -1.14 -1.63
CA LYS A 122 8.90 -2.31 -1.54
C LYS A 122 7.81 -2.34 -2.61
N PHE A 123 7.32 -3.55 -2.88
CA PHE A 123 6.05 -3.78 -3.55
C PHE A 123 5.00 -4.22 -2.54
N VAL A 124 3.97 -3.40 -2.37
CA VAL A 124 2.91 -3.53 -1.35
C VAL A 124 1.56 -3.75 -2.03
N VAL A 125 0.81 -4.75 -1.59
CA VAL A 125 -0.56 -5.00 -2.07
C VAL A 125 -1.53 -5.20 -0.91
N CYS A 126 -2.80 -4.88 -1.16
CA CYS A 126 -3.91 -5.12 -0.24
C CYS A 126 -5.19 -5.27 -1.05
N GLY A 127 -6.17 -5.97 -0.52
CA GLY A 127 -7.52 -6.05 -1.10
C GLY A 127 -8.34 -4.76 -0.93
N ASP A 128 -7.71 -3.61 -0.97
CA ASP A 128 -8.29 -2.28 -0.77
C ASP A 128 -7.72 -1.28 -1.78
N SER A 129 -8.59 -0.46 -2.38
CA SER A 129 -8.19 0.53 -3.40
C SER A 129 -7.21 1.59 -2.88
N HIS A 130 -7.32 1.99 -1.60
CA HIS A 130 -6.46 3.02 -1.00
C HIS A 130 -5.06 2.51 -0.60
N THR A 131 -4.68 1.31 -1.01
CA THR A 131 -3.30 0.78 -0.90
C THR A 131 -2.27 1.74 -1.55
N ALA A 132 -2.70 2.56 -2.50
CA ALA A 132 -1.88 3.63 -3.09
C ALA A 132 -1.24 4.58 -2.04
N THR A 133 -1.80 4.68 -0.83
CA THR A 133 -1.24 5.45 0.30
C THR A 133 0.24 5.15 0.55
N HIS A 134 0.65 3.87 0.43
CA HIS A 134 2.03 3.45 0.70
C HIS A 134 3.04 3.95 -0.35
N GLY A 135 2.57 4.45 -1.50
CA GLY A 135 3.41 5.12 -2.48
C GLY A 135 4.07 6.41 -1.98
N ALA A 136 3.53 7.01 -0.91
CA ALA A 136 4.16 8.14 -0.21
C ALA A 136 5.54 7.81 0.38
N PHE A 137 5.82 6.53 0.58
CA PHE A 137 7.10 6.02 1.08
C PHE A 137 8.09 5.65 -0.02
N GLY A 138 7.75 5.86 -1.30
CA GLY A 138 8.57 5.37 -2.40
C GLY A 138 8.43 3.85 -2.62
N ALA A 139 7.24 3.32 -2.39
CA ALA A 139 6.89 1.91 -2.65
C ALA A 139 5.95 1.80 -3.86
N ILE A 140 6.06 0.74 -4.65
CA ILE A 140 4.98 0.36 -5.55
C ILE A 140 3.83 -0.14 -4.68
N ALA A 141 2.65 0.48 -4.78
CA ALA A 141 1.53 0.10 -3.93
C ALA A 141 0.19 0.32 -4.63
N PHE A 142 -0.63 -0.72 -4.69
CA PHE A 142 -1.97 -0.64 -5.27
C PHE A 142 -2.90 -1.74 -4.77
N GLY A 143 -4.21 -1.48 -4.91
CA GLY A 143 -5.27 -2.42 -4.56
C GLY A 143 -5.37 -3.57 -5.53
N ILE A 144 -5.74 -4.75 -5.00
CA ILE A 144 -5.92 -5.99 -5.76
C ILE A 144 -7.28 -6.63 -5.43
N GLY A 145 -7.81 -7.41 -6.37
CA GLY A 145 -9.06 -8.14 -6.19
C GLY A 145 -8.91 -9.40 -5.32
N THR A 146 -10.03 -9.92 -4.81
CA THR A 146 -10.04 -11.09 -3.91
C THR A 146 -9.33 -12.31 -4.50
N SER A 147 -9.49 -12.60 -5.80
CA SER A 147 -8.79 -13.71 -6.47
C SER A 147 -7.26 -13.47 -6.53
N GLU A 148 -6.83 -12.21 -6.65
CA GLU A 148 -5.42 -11.85 -6.60
C GLU A 148 -4.88 -11.97 -5.16
N VAL A 149 -5.68 -11.65 -4.13
CA VAL A 149 -5.33 -11.89 -2.72
C VAL A 149 -5.04 -13.38 -2.49
N GLU A 150 -5.91 -14.28 -3.00
CA GLU A 150 -5.67 -15.73 -2.93
C GLU A 150 -4.38 -16.13 -3.64
N HIS A 151 -4.14 -15.56 -4.84
CA HIS A 151 -2.93 -15.84 -5.61
C HIS A 151 -1.66 -15.41 -4.85
N VAL A 152 -1.68 -14.22 -4.25
CA VAL A 152 -0.56 -13.73 -3.42
C VAL A 152 -0.36 -14.59 -2.18
N PHE A 153 -1.41 -15.01 -1.50
CA PHE A 153 -1.29 -15.97 -0.40
C PHE A 153 -0.56 -17.24 -0.80
N ALA A 154 -0.94 -17.81 -1.96
CA ALA A 154 -0.39 -19.09 -2.42
C ALA A 154 1.05 -18.98 -2.96
N THR A 155 1.43 -17.85 -3.54
CA THR A 155 2.66 -17.73 -4.34
C THR A 155 3.62 -16.64 -3.87
N GLN A 156 3.16 -15.65 -3.13
CA GLN A 156 3.83 -14.37 -2.84
C GLN A 156 4.16 -13.55 -4.09
N CYS A 157 3.48 -13.82 -5.18
CA CYS A 157 3.67 -13.15 -6.45
C CYS A 157 2.32 -12.72 -7.03
N LEU A 158 2.38 -11.82 -8.03
CA LEU A 158 1.20 -11.28 -8.69
C LEU A 158 1.51 -11.00 -10.16
N TRP A 159 0.63 -11.45 -11.08
CA TRP A 159 0.71 -11.09 -12.49
C TRP A 159 0.15 -9.68 -12.71
N GLN A 160 0.97 -8.79 -13.29
CA GLN A 160 0.56 -7.42 -13.57
C GLN A 160 1.08 -6.94 -14.92
N VAL A 161 0.25 -6.14 -15.60
CA VAL A 161 0.70 -5.36 -16.76
C VAL A 161 1.28 -4.04 -16.26
N LYS A 162 2.48 -3.69 -16.72
CA LYS A 162 3.15 -2.44 -16.34
C LYS A 162 2.29 -1.24 -16.76
N PRO A 163 1.83 -0.39 -15.82
CA PRO A 163 1.07 0.81 -16.15
C PRO A 163 1.94 1.84 -16.90
N LYS A 164 1.29 2.74 -17.61
CA LYS A 164 1.95 3.92 -18.16
C LYS A 164 2.43 4.84 -17.03
N LYS A 165 3.41 5.68 -17.30
CA LYS A 165 3.92 6.66 -16.33
C LYS A 165 3.31 8.03 -16.57
N MET A 166 2.94 8.70 -15.49
CA MET A 166 2.54 10.10 -15.51
C MET A 166 3.36 10.85 -14.46
N LYS A 167 3.96 11.97 -14.84
CA LYS A 167 4.59 12.91 -13.91
C LYS A 167 3.60 14.04 -13.63
N VAL A 168 3.34 14.30 -12.34
CA VAL A 168 2.60 15.46 -11.86
C VAL A 168 3.52 16.31 -11.01
N GLU A 169 3.81 17.54 -11.46
CA GLU A 169 4.71 18.45 -10.79
C GLU A 169 3.93 19.64 -10.21
N PHE A 170 4.00 19.81 -8.90
CA PHE A 170 3.43 20.95 -8.20
C PHE A 170 4.51 22.01 -7.98
N VAL A 171 4.39 23.12 -8.73
CA VAL A 171 5.37 24.20 -8.75
C VAL A 171 4.91 25.35 -7.87
N GLY A 172 5.84 25.96 -7.15
CA GLY A 172 5.57 27.09 -6.27
C GLY A 172 5.20 26.66 -4.85
N LYS A 173 4.78 27.64 -4.05
CA LYS A 173 4.38 27.44 -2.65
C LYS A 173 2.88 27.61 -2.52
N PRO A 174 2.21 26.72 -1.76
CA PRO A 174 0.79 26.87 -1.50
C PRO A 174 0.51 28.15 -0.70
N GLN A 175 -0.65 28.74 -0.93
CA GLN A 175 -1.12 29.88 -0.14
C GLN A 175 -1.51 29.40 1.28
N PRO A 176 -1.46 30.29 2.30
CA PRO A 176 -1.95 29.96 3.62
C PRO A 176 -3.40 29.44 3.57
N GLY A 177 -3.67 28.31 4.25
CA GLY A 177 -4.97 27.66 4.27
C GLY A 177 -5.18 26.62 3.19
N VAL A 178 -4.20 26.37 2.32
CA VAL A 178 -4.19 25.26 1.36
C VAL A 178 -3.50 24.05 2.00
N TYR A 179 -4.20 22.91 1.99
CA TYR A 179 -3.75 21.65 2.55
C TYR A 179 -3.40 20.62 1.44
N SER A 180 -2.73 19.56 1.79
CA SER A 180 -2.35 18.49 0.84
C SER A 180 -3.54 17.89 0.09
N LYS A 181 -4.72 17.80 0.74
CA LYS A 181 -5.96 17.35 0.10
C LYS A 181 -6.39 18.26 -1.05
N ASP A 182 -6.14 19.57 -0.94
CA ASP A 182 -6.50 20.53 -1.99
C ASP A 182 -5.66 20.33 -3.25
N PHE A 183 -4.41 19.83 -3.13
CA PHE A 183 -3.55 19.51 -4.26
C PHE A 183 -4.20 18.46 -5.17
N ILE A 184 -4.60 17.33 -4.57
CA ILE A 184 -5.19 16.24 -5.34
C ILE A 184 -6.59 16.61 -5.84
N LEU A 185 -7.38 17.34 -5.05
CA LEU A 185 -8.70 17.82 -5.47
C LEU A 185 -8.58 18.81 -6.63
N ALA A 186 -7.60 19.72 -6.62
CA ALA A 186 -7.36 20.64 -7.71
C ALA A 186 -6.94 19.90 -9.00
N LEU A 187 -6.13 18.84 -8.87
CA LEU A 187 -5.75 17.98 -9.99
C LEU A 187 -6.99 17.30 -10.59
N ILE A 188 -7.83 16.70 -9.76
CA ILE A 188 -9.07 16.04 -10.17
C ILE A 188 -10.04 17.05 -10.81
N ALA A 189 -10.22 18.20 -10.17
CA ALA A 189 -11.11 19.25 -10.70
C ALA A 189 -10.68 19.77 -12.07
N ARG A 190 -9.38 19.79 -12.34
CA ARG A 190 -8.81 20.28 -13.60
C ARG A 190 -8.85 19.26 -14.72
N TYR A 191 -8.60 17.98 -14.43
CA TYR A 191 -8.37 16.95 -15.45
C TYR A 191 -9.43 15.85 -15.47
N GLY A 192 -10.28 15.77 -14.44
CA GLY A 192 -11.31 14.75 -14.30
C GLY A 192 -10.86 13.55 -13.45
N VAL A 193 -11.84 12.74 -13.05
CA VAL A 193 -11.67 11.55 -12.19
C VAL A 193 -11.07 10.35 -12.91
N ASP A 194 -10.96 10.39 -14.23
CA ASP A 194 -10.49 9.31 -15.09
C ASP A 194 -9.14 9.61 -15.78
N ALA A 195 -8.58 10.79 -15.53
CA ALA A 195 -7.33 11.22 -16.19
C ALA A 195 -6.12 10.34 -15.84
N GLY A 196 -6.13 9.71 -14.66
CA GLY A 196 -5.09 8.80 -14.20
C GLY A 196 -5.27 7.34 -14.62
N VAL A 197 -6.35 6.99 -15.32
CA VAL A 197 -6.66 5.58 -15.68
C VAL A 197 -5.53 4.96 -16.50
N GLY A 198 -5.01 3.83 -16.00
CA GLY A 198 -3.90 3.12 -16.63
C GLY A 198 -2.51 3.68 -16.34
N TYR A 199 -2.40 4.66 -15.45
CA TYR A 199 -1.13 5.28 -15.08
C TYR A 199 -0.70 4.95 -13.65
N ALA A 200 0.64 4.86 -13.47
CA ALA A 200 1.33 5.12 -12.22
C ALA A 200 1.73 6.60 -12.22
N VAL A 201 1.32 7.34 -11.19
CA VAL A 201 1.53 8.79 -11.11
C VAL A 201 2.67 9.09 -10.14
N GLU A 202 3.75 9.70 -10.64
CA GLU A 202 4.83 10.24 -9.80
C GLU A 202 4.54 11.70 -9.47
N TYR A 203 4.31 12.01 -8.20
CA TYR A 203 4.15 13.38 -7.70
C TYR A 203 5.50 13.95 -7.30
N CYS A 204 5.79 15.18 -7.72
CA CYS A 204 7.06 15.85 -7.47
C CYS A 204 6.91 17.37 -7.48
N GLY A 205 8.02 18.06 -7.25
CA GLY A 205 8.12 19.52 -7.24
C GLY A 205 8.28 20.08 -5.84
N GLU A 206 8.67 21.35 -5.75
CA GLU A 206 9.03 21.98 -4.47
C GLU A 206 7.89 21.97 -3.45
N ALA A 207 6.64 22.03 -3.92
CA ALA A 207 5.48 21.94 -3.05
C ALA A 207 5.34 20.54 -2.44
N ILE A 208 5.64 19.48 -3.17
CA ILE A 208 5.61 18.09 -2.68
C ILE A 208 6.78 17.83 -1.71
N ASP A 209 7.97 18.32 -2.05
CA ASP A 209 9.16 18.17 -1.21
C ASP A 209 8.99 18.84 0.16
N ALA A 210 8.18 19.91 0.23
CA ALA A 210 7.88 20.60 1.48
C ALA A 210 6.95 19.82 2.42
N LEU A 211 6.11 18.90 1.90
CA LEU A 211 5.09 18.19 2.66
C LEU A 211 5.68 17.26 3.73
N SER A 212 4.94 17.08 4.83
CA SER A 212 5.14 16.02 5.81
C SER A 212 4.73 14.66 5.23
N MET A 213 5.07 13.57 5.92
CA MET A 213 4.67 12.22 5.48
C MET A 213 3.16 12.03 5.49
N ASP A 214 2.44 12.59 6.47
CA ASP A 214 0.97 12.51 6.53
C ASP A 214 0.31 13.22 5.34
N GLU A 215 0.85 14.37 4.94
CA GLU A 215 0.41 15.10 3.77
C GLU A 215 0.70 14.35 2.47
N ARG A 216 1.87 13.70 2.37
CA ARG A 216 2.22 12.84 1.23
C ARG A 216 1.31 11.61 1.14
N MET A 217 1.01 10.98 2.27
CA MET A 217 0.05 9.87 2.35
C MET A 217 -1.33 10.31 1.87
N THR A 218 -1.79 11.51 2.22
CA THR A 218 -3.07 12.05 1.75
C THR A 218 -3.15 12.13 0.23
N ILE A 219 -2.11 12.64 -0.45
CA ILE A 219 -2.09 12.76 -1.91
C ILE A 219 -2.03 11.38 -2.56
N CYS A 220 -1.15 10.49 -2.09
CA CYS A 220 -1.03 9.14 -2.63
C CYS A 220 -2.30 8.32 -2.39
N ASN A 221 -2.94 8.46 -1.23
CA ASN A 221 -4.22 7.82 -0.90
C ASN A 221 -5.28 8.17 -1.95
N MET A 222 -5.44 9.45 -2.27
CA MET A 222 -6.45 9.94 -3.21
C MET A 222 -6.06 9.82 -4.68
N SER A 223 -4.97 9.14 -5.01
CA SER A 223 -4.63 8.84 -6.41
C SER A 223 -5.69 7.96 -7.08
N ILE A 224 -6.40 7.14 -6.30
CA ILE A 224 -7.46 6.28 -6.82
C ILE A 224 -8.67 7.12 -7.27
N GLU A 225 -9.01 8.23 -6.59
CA GLU A 225 -10.07 9.15 -6.99
C GLU A 225 -9.72 9.92 -8.28
N PHE A 226 -8.42 10.05 -8.59
CA PHE A 226 -7.92 10.54 -9.87
C PHE A 226 -7.98 9.47 -10.98
N GLY A 227 -8.36 8.23 -10.64
CA GLY A 227 -8.39 7.07 -11.52
C GLY A 227 -7.04 6.37 -11.70
N ALA A 228 -5.99 6.82 -11.03
CA ALA A 228 -4.67 6.24 -11.16
C ALA A 228 -4.58 4.85 -10.50
N LYS A 229 -3.74 3.97 -11.07
CA LYS A 229 -3.45 2.69 -10.44
C LYS A 229 -2.72 2.85 -9.11
N MET A 230 -1.83 3.85 -9.03
CA MET A 230 -1.06 4.18 -7.84
C MET A 230 -0.54 5.62 -7.91
N GLY A 231 -0.25 6.19 -6.74
CA GLY A 231 0.56 7.39 -6.58
C GLY A 231 1.93 7.01 -6.02
N LEU A 232 2.96 7.75 -6.39
CA LEU A 232 4.33 7.49 -5.96
C LEU A 232 5.05 8.80 -5.69
N MET A 233 5.81 8.86 -4.61
CA MET A 233 6.71 9.96 -4.29
C MET A 233 8.12 9.43 -4.03
N ASN A 234 9.11 10.20 -4.43
CA ASN A 234 10.51 9.84 -4.19
C ASN A 234 10.80 9.89 -2.69
N PRO A 235 11.37 8.83 -2.09
CA PRO A 235 11.73 8.86 -0.68
C PRO A 235 12.87 9.87 -0.46
N ASP A 236 12.80 10.60 0.63
CA ASP A 236 13.78 11.57 1.07
C ASP A 236 14.08 11.41 2.57
N GLN A 237 14.81 12.34 3.15
CA GLN A 237 15.17 12.27 4.56
C GLN A 237 13.94 12.23 5.47
N LYS A 238 12.84 12.93 5.14
CA LYS A 238 11.59 12.87 5.92
C LYS A 238 10.98 11.47 5.93
N THR A 239 11.09 10.76 4.80
CA THR A 239 10.63 9.38 4.69
C THR A 239 11.46 8.46 5.60
N TYR A 240 12.77 8.61 5.58
CA TYR A 240 13.67 7.81 6.43
C TYR A 240 13.47 8.12 7.91
N ASP A 241 13.39 9.39 8.29
CA ASP A 241 13.11 9.82 9.67
C ASP A 241 11.77 9.29 10.19
N TYR A 242 10.75 9.20 9.32
CA TYR A 242 9.45 8.64 9.67
C TYR A 242 9.52 7.14 9.93
N VAL A 243 10.31 6.39 9.17
CA VAL A 243 10.42 4.92 9.27
C VAL A 243 11.37 4.49 10.37
N GLU A 244 12.41 5.27 10.64
CA GLU A 244 13.44 4.95 11.63
C GLU A 244 12.85 4.69 13.02
N GLY A 245 13.34 3.66 13.69
CA GLY A 245 12.93 3.31 15.06
C GLY A 245 11.56 2.63 15.18
N ARG A 246 10.78 2.52 14.11
CA ARG A 246 9.49 1.83 14.15
C ARG A 246 9.66 0.32 14.35
N PRO A 247 8.66 -0.38 14.95
CA PRO A 247 8.79 -1.77 15.37
C PRO A 247 9.26 -2.75 14.30
N CYS A 248 8.78 -2.59 13.06
CA CYS A 248 9.06 -3.49 11.93
C CYS A 248 10.09 -2.92 10.94
N ALA A 249 10.62 -1.72 11.18
CA ALA A 249 11.71 -1.16 10.39
C ALA A 249 13.03 -1.88 10.67
N PRO A 250 13.96 -1.94 9.71
CA PRO A 250 15.33 -2.35 9.97
C PRO A 250 15.95 -1.50 11.09
N LYS A 251 16.93 -2.05 11.82
CA LYS A 251 17.53 -1.38 12.98
C LYS A 251 19.05 -1.26 12.82
N GLY A 252 19.62 -0.14 13.29
CA GLY A 252 21.06 0.09 13.30
C GLY A 252 21.65 0.01 11.89
N GLU A 253 22.77 -0.68 11.71
CA GLU A 253 23.48 -0.80 10.44
C GLU A 253 22.58 -1.28 9.29
N LYS A 254 21.62 -2.18 9.56
CA LYS A 254 20.67 -2.63 8.53
C LYS A 254 19.73 -1.53 8.02
N PHE A 255 19.42 -0.54 8.86
CA PHE A 255 18.65 0.61 8.43
C PHE A 255 19.48 1.52 7.53
N GLU A 256 20.73 1.77 7.90
CA GLU A 256 21.68 2.55 7.10
C GLU A 256 21.95 1.90 5.73
N GLU A 257 22.10 0.58 5.70
CA GLU A 257 22.24 -0.20 4.46
C GLU A 257 21.00 -0.07 3.56
N ALA A 258 19.78 -0.17 4.14
CA ALA A 258 18.53 -0.01 3.40
C ALA A 258 18.42 1.40 2.80
N VAL A 259 18.71 2.44 3.58
CA VAL A 259 18.71 3.84 3.09
C VAL A 259 19.75 4.04 1.98
N ALA A 260 20.93 3.45 2.11
CA ALA A 260 21.97 3.54 1.08
C ALA A 260 21.58 2.82 -0.22
N GLU A 261 20.82 1.72 -0.12
CA GLU A 261 20.29 1.00 -1.29
C GLU A 261 19.20 1.79 -2.00
N ASP A 262 18.27 2.39 -1.25
CA ASP A 262 17.17 3.18 -1.82
C ASP A 262 17.64 4.46 -2.53
N ARG A 263 18.82 4.98 -2.17
CA ARG A 263 19.42 6.16 -2.80
C ARG A 263 20.13 5.87 -4.13
N LYS A 264 20.29 4.61 -4.52
CA LYS A 264 20.88 4.18 -5.81
C LYS A 264 19.84 4.21 -6.94
#